data_c0a7754e1712e06d2460c29d714df454
#
_entry.id   c0a7754e1712e06d2460c29d714df454
#
_cell.length_a   1.000
_cell.length_b   1.000
_cell.length_c   1.000
_cell.angle_alpha   90.00
_cell.angle_beta   90.00
_cell.angle_gamma   90.00
#
_symmetry.space_group_name_H-M   'P 1'
#
loop_
_entity.id
_entity.type
_entity.pdbx_description
1 polymer ?
#
loop_
_entity_poly.entity_id
_entity_poly.type
_entity_poly.pdbx_seq_one_letter_code
_entity_poly.pdbx_strand_id
1 'polypeptide(L)'
;MDRNGRPLVGMAICGAFGLLGFLVVSKNQGTVFTWLFALCSISFFTTWFCICFCQVRFRMAMKAQGRSKDDIIYRSTLGIYGGIFGCILNVLLVIGEIYVSAAPVGSPSSAANFFEYCMSIPIMIAVYIGHRIYRRDWRHWYIKRMDIGLDSGHSLEDFEATKLERDEDKKYVSSKPLYYRIYRFFC
;
A
#
# COMPACT_ATOMS: atom_id res chain seq x y z
N MET A 1 -0.42 12.55 18.34
CA MET A 1 -1.30 11.53 18.94
C MET A 1 -1.86 12.10 20.22
N ASP A 2 -3.15 11.93 20.44
CA ASP A 2 -3.80 12.28 21.70
C ASP A 2 -3.37 11.31 22.81
N ARG A 3 -3.61 11.64 24.10
CA ARG A 3 -3.35 10.75 25.25
C ARG A 3 -3.93 9.33 25.12
N ASN A 4 -4.96 9.18 24.29
CA ASN A 4 -5.62 7.90 24.01
C ASN A 4 -5.11 7.21 22.70
N GLY A 5 -3.99 7.63 22.14
CA GLY A 5 -3.40 7.04 20.92
C GLY A 5 -4.17 7.35 19.62
N ARG A 6 -5.17 8.24 19.64
CA ARG A 6 -6.00 8.54 18.46
C ARG A 6 -5.29 9.54 17.53
N PRO A 7 -5.30 9.34 16.23
CA PRO A 7 -4.68 10.25 15.25
C PRO A 7 -5.61 11.42 14.90
N LEU A 8 -5.96 12.27 15.90
CA LEU A 8 -6.93 13.38 15.74
C LEU A 8 -6.53 14.35 14.62
N VAL A 9 -5.22 14.65 14.47
CA VAL A 9 -4.74 15.54 13.41
C VAL A 9 -4.99 14.92 12.03
N GLY A 10 -4.75 13.62 11.86
CA GLY A 10 -5.05 12.91 10.61
C GLY A 10 -6.54 12.92 10.29
N MET A 11 -7.39 12.71 11.29
CA MET A 11 -8.85 12.76 11.13
C MET A 11 -9.32 14.17 10.75
N ALA A 12 -8.77 15.22 11.36
CA ALA A 12 -9.10 16.60 11.02
C ALA A 12 -8.68 16.96 9.58
N ILE A 13 -7.50 16.53 9.16
CA ILE A 13 -7.02 16.71 7.78
C ILE A 13 -7.94 15.97 6.79
N CYS A 14 -8.26 14.69 7.04
CA CYS A 14 -9.19 13.94 6.20
C CYS A 14 -10.58 14.58 6.15
N GLY A 15 -11.08 15.09 7.29
CA GLY A 15 -12.34 15.83 7.35
C GLY A 15 -12.31 17.12 6.52
N ALA A 16 -11.22 17.87 6.57
CA ALA A 16 -11.03 19.08 5.75
C ALA A 16 -11.03 18.74 4.25
N PHE A 17 -10.37 17.65 3.83
CA PHE A 17 -10.45 17.16 2.45
C PHE A 17 -11.86 16.68 2.09
N GLY A 18 -12.62 16.15 3.03
CA GLY A 18 -14.02 15.78 2.83
C GLY A 18 -14.92 16.96 2.44
N LEU A 19 -14.56 18.19 2.83
CA LEU A 19 -15.29 19.41 2.42
C LEU A 19 -15.18 19.67 0.90
N LEU A 20 -14.16 19.10 0.21
CA LEU A 20 -14.06 19.17 -1.25
C LEU A 20 -15.26 18.48 -1.93
N GLY A 21 -15.96 17.56 -1.24
CA GLY A 21 -17.20 16.97 -1.73
C GLY A 21 -18.31 18.00 -2.00
N PHE A 22 -18.30 19.14 -1.33
CA PHE A 22 -19.27 20.22 -1.61
C PHE A 22 -19.04 20.94 -2.92
N LEU A 23 -17.88 20.75 -3.57
CA LEU A 23 -17.62 21.27 -4.92
C LEU A 23 -18.54 20.67 -6.00
N VAL A 24 -19.22 19.55 -5.69
CA VAL A 24 -20.28 18.95 -6.52
C VAL A 24 -21.43 19.92 -6.82
N VAL A 25 -21.64 20.95 -5.97
CA VAL A 25 -22.67 21.98 -6.19
C VAL A 25 -22.28 22.98 -7.29
N SER A 26 -21.02 22.97 -7.76
CA SER A 26 -20.54 23.89 -8.79
C SER A 26 -21.08 23.52 -10.19
N LYS A 27 -21.14 24.51 -11.10
CA LYS A 27 -21.59 24.30 -12.50
C LYS A 27 -20.72 23.30 -13.26
N ASN A 28 -19.47 23.09 -12.87
CA ASN A 28 -18.49 22.19 -13.51
C ASN A 28 -18.25 20.91 -12.68
N GLN A 29 -19.28 20.41 -12.02
CA GLN A 29 -19.21 19.27 -11.10
C GLN A 29 -18.56 18.03 -11.74
N GLY A 30 -18.83 17.73 -13.01
CA GLY A 30 -18.28 16.57 -13.71
C GLY A 30 -16.75 16.63 -13.83
N THR A 31 -16.20 17.77 -14.21
CA THR A 31 -14.76 18.00 -14.34
C THR A 31 -14.06 17.89 -12.99
N VAL A 32 -14.63 18.51 -11.95
CA VAL A 32 -14.07 18.43 -10.59
C VAL A 32 -14.07 16.98 -10.08
N PHE A 33 -15.15 16.24 -10.32
CA PHE A 33 -15.23 14.82 -9.94
C PHE A 33 -14.15 13.99 -10.66
N THR A 34 -13.97 14.18 -11.96
CA THR A 34 -12.96 13.47 -12.75
C THR A 34 -11.55 13.75 -12.23
N TRP A 35 -11.24 14.99 -11.88
CA TRP A 35 -9.93 15.34 -11.30
C TRP A 35 -9.69 14.67 -9.95
N LEU A 36 -10.67 14.71 -9.05
CA LEU A 36 -10.57 14.06 -7.75
C LEU A 36 -10.42 12.54 -7.88
N PHE A 37 -11.18 11.94 -8.79
CA PHE A 37 -11.10 10.51 -9.07
C PHE A 37 -9.74 10.11 -9.62
N ALA A 38 -9.20 10.86 -10.58
CA ALA A 38 -7.87 10.62 -11.15
C ALA A 38 -6.75 10.73 -10.10
N LEU A 39 -6.84 11.70 -9.19
CA LEU A 39 -5.91 11.81 -8.06
C LEU A 39 -5.95 10.57 -7.15
N CYS A 40 -7.13 10.05 -6.88
CA CYS A 40 -7.29 8.87 -6.03
C CYS A 40 -6.77 7.60 -6.71
N SER A 41 -7.06 7.38 -7.99
CA SER A 41 -6.74 6.14 -8.72
C SER A 41 -5.24 5.82 -8.71
N ILE A 42 -4.41 6.71 -9.21
CA ILE A 42 -2.96 6.47 -9.30
C ILE A 42 -2.33 6.41 -7.91
N SER A 43 -2.80 7.22 -6.96
CA SER A 43 -2.34 7.18 -5.58
C SER A 43 -2.63 5.83 -4.92
N PHE A 44 -3.81 5.27 -5.21
CA PHE A 44 -4.23 3.95 -4.72
C PHE A 44 -3.32 2.84 -5.26
N PHE A 45 -3.11 2.76 -6.57
CA PHE A 45 -2.23 1.75 -7.18
C PHE A 45 -0.79 1.88 -6.69
N THR A 46 -0.29 3.10 -6.53
CA THR A 46 1.05 3.32 -6.01
C THR A 46 1.18 2.88 -4.56
N THR A 47 0.18 3.14 -3.73
CA THR A 47 0.18 2.69 -2.32
C THR A 47 0.23 1.16 -2.24
N TRP A 48 -0.60 0.47 -3.03
CA TRP A 48 -0.57 -1.00 -3.07
C TRP A 48 0.74 -1.55 -3.62
N PHE A 49 1.30 -0.91 -4.63
CA PHE A 49 2.64 -1.25 -5.11
C PHE A 49 3.68 -1.13 -4.01
N CYS A 50 3.69 -0.02 -3.26
CA CYS A 50 4.61 0.18 -2.15
C CYS A 50 4.45 -0.90 -1.07
N ILE A 51 3.22 -1.26 -0.70
CA ILE A 51 2.94 -2.32 0.28
C ILE A 51 3.51 -3.66 -0.20
N CYS A 52 3.21 -4.07 -1.45
CA CYS A 52 3.72 -5.29 -2.04
C CYS A 52 5.25 -5.29 -2.12
N PHE A 53 5.84 -4.18 -2.53
CA PHE A 53 7.29 -4.01 -2.63
C PHE A 53 7.98 -4.08 -1.26
N CYS A 54 7.42 -3.43 -0.25
CA CYS A 54 7.91 -3.52 1.13
C CYS A 54 7.87 -4.97 1.64
N GLN A 55 6.78 -5.70 1.37
CA GLN A 55 6.66 -7.12 1.74
C GLN A 55 7.75 -7.97 1.09
N VAL A 56 8.00 -7.79 -0.21
CA VAL A 56 9.07 -8.50 -0.93
C VAL A 56 10.43 -8.18 -0.30
N ARG A 57 10.72 -6.90 -0.09
CA ARG A 57 11.97 -6.46 0.53
C ARG A 57 12.17 -6.98 1.94
N PHE A 58 11.12 -6.96 2.75
CA PHE A 58 11.14 -7.49 4.12
C PHE A 58 11.51 -8.98 4.11
N ARG A 59 10.88 -9.79 3.27
CA ARG A 59 11.19 -11.22 3.15
C ARG A 59 12.61 -11.49 2.64
N MET A 60 13.10 -10.65 1.72
CA MET A 60 14.48 -10.72 1.25
C MET A 60 15.48 -10.36 2.37
N ALA A 61 15.16 -9.38 3.20
CA ALA A 61 15.97 -8.99 4.35
C ALA A 61 16.03 -10.10 5.40
N MET A 62 14.88 -10.70 5.74
CA MET A 62 14.83 -11.86 6.65
C MET A 62 15.73 -13.00 6.17
N LYS A 63 15.64 -13.34 4.88
CA LYS A 63 16.51 -14.39 4.31
C LYS A 63 17.99 -14.01 4.38
N ALA A 64 18.33 -12.74 4.12
CA ALA A 64 19.71 -12.26 4.17
C ALA A 64 20.28 -12.24 5.61
N GLN A 65 19.44 -11.94 6.61
CA GLN A 65 19.81 -11.91 8.03
C GLN A 65 19.70 -13.30 8.70
N GLY A 66 19.40 -14.36 7.95
CA GLY A 66 19.33 -15.74 8.48
C GLY A 66 18.15 -16.00 9.42
N ARG A 67 17.14 -15.13 9.46
CA ARG A 67 15.96 -15.32 10.31
C ARG A 67 15.01 -16.37 9.75
N SER A 68 14.41 -17.13 10.69
CA SER A 68 13.43 -18.16 10.35
C SER A 68 12.12 -17.52 9.86
N LYS A 69 11.43 -18.25 8.97
CA LYS A 69 10.06 -17.89 8.58
C LYS A 69 9.07 -18.01 9.75
N ASP A 70 9.45 -18.74 10.80
CA ASP A 70 8.63 -18.94 12.00
C ASP A 70 8.55 -17.69 12.89
N ASP A 71 9.47 -16.74 12.69
CA ASP A 71 9.48 -15.46 13.40
C ASP A 71 8.43 -14.48 12.87
N ILE A 72 7.69 -14.84 11.80
CA ILE A 72 6.60 -14.01 11.26
C ILE A 72 5.27 -14.52 11.81
N ILE A 73 4.52 -13.64 12.49
CA ILE A 73 3.21 -13.96 13.06
C ILE A 73 2.20 -14.29 11.95
N TYR A 74 2.06 -13.37 10.98
CA TYR A 74 1.13 -13.53 9.86
C TYR A 74 1.87 -13.97 8.60
N ARG A 75 1.55 -15.18 8.14
CA ARG A 75 2.14 -15.73 6.91
C ARG A 75 1.14 -15.64 5.77
N SER A 76 1.50 -14.96 4.71
CA SER A 76 0.79 -15.09 3.44
C SER A 76 1.04 -16.48 2.86
N THR A 77 -0.01 -17.16 2.40
CA THR A 77 0.04 -18.46 1.74
C THR A 77 0.88 -18.45 0.46
N LEU A 78 0.80 -17.36 -0.31
CA LEU A 78 1.57 -17.16 -1.55
C LEU A 78 3.03 -16.71 -1.31
N GLY A 79 3.39 -16.38 -0.09
CA GLY A 79 4.74 -16.03 0.28
C GLY A 79 5.29 -14.80 -0.48
N ILE A 80 6.55 -14.90 -0.95
CA ILE A 80 7.22 -13.84 -1.71
C ILE A 80 6.64 -13.69 -3.13
N TYR A 81 6.14 -14.79 -3.70
CA TYR A 81 5.58 -14.78 -5.06
C TYR A 81 4.32 -13.94 -5.17
N GLY A 82 3.47 -13.96 -4.13
CA GLY A 82 2.28 -13.09 -4.05
C GLY A 82 2.66 -11.61 -4.05
N GLY A 83 3.71 -11.23 -3.33
CA GLY A 83 4.22 -9.86 -3.33
C GLY A 83 4.77 -9.43 -4.71
N ILE A 84 5.53 -10.30 -5.38
CA ILE A 84 6.04 -10.04 -6.73
C ILE A 84 4.90 -9.91 -7.74
N PHE A 85 3.93 -10.83 -7.70
CA PHE A 85 2.75 -10.78 -8.56
C PHE A 85 1.96 -9.48 -8.35
N GLY A 86 1.75 -9.09 -7.08
CA GLY A 86 1.10 -7.82 -6.74
C GLY A 86 1.86 -6.60 -7.28
N CYS A 87 3.19 -6.59 -7.22
CA CYS A 87 4.00 -5.51 -7.81
C CYS A 87 3.81 -5.43 -9.34
N ILE A 88 3.89 -6.57 -10.03
CA ILE A 88 3.72 -6.63 -11.49
C ILE A 88 2.32 -6.15 -11.88
N LEU A 89 1.29 -6.65 -11.19
CA LEU A 89 -0.09 -6.27 -11.47
C LEU A 89 -0.33 -4.76 -11.29
N ASN A 90 0.17 -4.17 -10.21
CA ASN A 90 0.03 -2.73 -9.98
C ASN A 90 0.78 -1.89 -11.03
N VAL A 91 1.97 -2.33 -11.47
CA VAL A 91 2.69 -1.65 -12.56
C VAL A 91 1.89 -1.71 -13.87
N LEU A 92 1.31 -2.87 -14.20
CA LEU A 92 0.46 -3.02 -15.39
C LEU A 92 -0.78 -2.13 -15.31
N LEU A 93 -1.42 -2.02 -14.13
CA LEU A 93 -2.57 -1.13 -13.95
C LEU A 93 -2.20 0.34 -14.15
N VAL A 94 -1.06 0.79 -13.62
CA VAL A 94 -0.58 2.17 -13.85
C VAL A 94 -0.26 2.42 -15.33
N ILE A 95 0.35 1.47 -16.02
CA ILE A 95 0.60 1.58 -17.47
C ILE A 95 -0.72 1.65 -18.23
N GLY A 96 -1.72 0.83 -17.86
CA GLY A 96 -3.05 0.86 -18.43
C GLY A 96 -3.75 2.20 -18.26
N GLU A 97 -3.67 2.78 -17.05
CA GLU A 97 -4.23 4.11 -16.76
C GLU A 97 -3.57 5.20 -17.61
N ILE A 98 -2.25 5.19 -17.74
CA ILE A 98 -1.52 6.12 -18.61
C ILE A 98 -1.91 5.94 -20.08
N TYR A 99 -2.07 4.69 -20.55
CA TYR A 99 -2.47 4.39 -21.90
C TYR A 99 -3.88 4.91 -22.22
N VAL A 100 -4.85 4.64 -21.35
CA VAL A 100 -6.23 5.11 -21.49
C VAL A 100 -6.29 6.65 -21.46
N SER A 101 -5.48 7.26 -20.65
CA SER A 101 -5.34 8.72 -20.54
C SER A 101 -4.77 9.36 -21.83
N ALA A 102 -3.79 8.67 -22.46
CA ALA A 102 -3.17 9.15 -23.70
C ALA A 102 -4.04 8.90 -24.95
N ALA A 103 -4.80 7.79 -24.95
CA ALA A 103 -5.64 7.38 -26.09
C ALA A 103 -7.05 7.00 -25.60
N PRO A 104 -7.87 7.98 -25.19
CA PRO A 104 -9.22 7.71 -24.71
C PRO A 104 -10.09 7.14 -25.82
N VAL A 105 -10.84 6.07 -25.52
CA VAL A 105 -11.73 5.43 -26.47
C VAL A 105 -12.93 6.34 -26.74
N GLY A 106 -13.14 6.70 -28.00
CA GLY A 106 -14.32 7.47 -28.44
C GLY A 106 -14.22 8.99 -28.31
N SER A 107 -13.06 9.52 -27.89
CA SER A 107 -12.82 10.97 -27.85
C SER A 107 -11.45 11.33 -28.43
N PRO A 108 -11.27 12.54 -29.00
CA PRO A 108 -9.96 12.95 -29.48
C PRO A 108 -8.98 13.07 -28.31
N SER A 109 -7.76 12.58 -28.53
CA SER A 109 -6.69 12.74 -27.56
C SER A 109 -6.37 14.23 -27.38
N SER A 110 -6.43 14.70 -26.14
CA SER A 110 -6.12 16.07 -25.78
C SER A 110 -5.06 16.08 -24.69
N ALA A 111 -4.10 17.00 -24.81
CA ALA A 111 -3.11 17.21 -23.74
C ALA A 111 -3.78 17.54 -22.40
N ALA A 112 -4.91 18.27 -22.43
CA ALA A 112 -5.68 18.57 -21.23
C ALA A 112 -6.19 17.31 -20.54
N ASN A 113 -6.79 16.39 -21.31
CA ASN A 113 -7.28 15.10 -20.79
C ASN A 113 -6.14 14.26 -20.21
N PHE A 114 -5.00 14.21 -20.91
CA PHE A 114 -3.83 13.49 -20.39
C PHE A 114 -3.36 14.04 -19.04
N PHE A 115 -3.23 15.36 -18.91
CA PHE A 115 -2.86 15.97 -17.63
C PHE A 115 -3.91 15.77 -16.55
N GLU A 116 -5.20 15.79 -16.93
CA GLU A 116 -6.30 15.55 -16.01
C GLU A 116 -6.19 14.19 -15.31
N TYR A 117 -5.96 13.12 -16.08
CA TYR A 117 -5.83 11.76 -15.54
C TYR A 117 -4.47 11.48 -14.87
N CYS A 118 -3.38 12.06 -15.38
CA CYS A 118 -2.04 11.82 -14.87
C CYS A 118 -1.58 12.83 -13.79
N MET A 119 -2.44 13.74 -13.34
CA MET A 119 -2.08 14.83 -12.41
C MET A 119 -1.51 14.35 -11.07
N SER A 120 -1.87 13.15 -10.62
CA SER A 120 -1.35 12.58 -9.37
C SER A 120 0.14 12.22 -9.44
N ILE A 121 0.68 11.89 -10.62
CA ILE A 121 2.10 11.53 -10.77
C ILE A 121 3.04 12.69 -10.40
N PRO A 122 2.91 13.90 -11.00
CA PRO A 122 3.75 15.05 -10.62
C PRO A 122 3.53 15.46 -9.17
N ILE A 123 2.33 15.37 -8.63
CA ILE A 123 2.05 15.67 -7.22
C ILE A 123 2.81 14.69 -6.32
N MET A 124 2.78 13.40 -6.58
CA MET A 124 3.52 12.40 -5.81
C MET A 124 5.03 12.63 -5.86
N ILE A 125 5.57 12.95 -7.05
CA ILE A 125 6.99 13.27 -7.22
C ILE A 125 7.34 14.51 -6.39
N ALA A 126 6.52 15.55 -6.44
CA ALA A 126 6.72 16.79 -5.69
C ALA A 126 6.70 16.54 -4.17
N VAL A 127 5.74 15.76 -3.67
CA VAL A 127 5.66 15.39 -2.25
C VAL A 127 6.88 14.55 -1.83
N TYR A 128 7.31 13.60 -2.66
CA TYR A 128 8.49 12.80 -2.40
C TYR A 128 9.76 13.66 -2.32
N ILE A 129 9.95 14.56 -3.28
CA ILE A 129 11.09 15.49 -3.30
C ILE A 129 11.02 16.42 -2.08
N GLY A 130 9.85 16.98 -1.78
CA GLY A 130 9.64 17.84 -0.61
C GLY A 130 9.98 17.13 0.71
N HIS A 131 9.54 15.88 0.87
CA HIS A 131 9.90 15.07 2.03
C HIS A 131 11.41 14.83 2.12
N ARG A 132 12.08 14.59 1.00
CA ARG A 132 13.53 14.39 0.92
C ARG A 132 14.30 15.65 1.33
N ILE A 133 13.86 16.82 0.84
CA ILE A 133 14.43 18.12 1.21
C ILE A 133 14.25 18.37 2.71
N TYR A 134 13.06 18.14 3.23
CA TYR A 134 12.75 18.32 4.65
C TYR A 134 13.63 17.44 5.56
N ARG A 135 13.80 16.17 5.21
CA ARG A 135 14.62 15.21 5.97
C ARG A 135 16.12 15.42 5.83
N ARG A 136 16.59 16.22 4.86
CA ARG A 136 18.00 16.39 4.48
C ARG A 136 18.75 15.06 4.23
N ASP A 137 18.02 14.00 3.89
CA ASP A 137 18.55 12.65 3.79
C ASP A 137 18.78 12.27 2.32
N TRP A 138 19.71 12.99 1.68
CA TRP A 138 20.08 12.75 0.29
C TRP A 138 21.01 11.55 0.10
N ARG A 139 21.63 11.07 1.19
CA ARG A 139 22.67 10.04 1.15
C ARG A 139 22.11 8.61 1.10
N HIS A 140 20.93 8.36 1.65
CA HIS A 140 20.37 7.02 1.79
C HIS A 140 19.19 6.77 0.84
N TRP A 141 19.48 6.67 -0.44
CA TRP A 141 18.48 6.28 -1.46
C TRP A 141 18.02 4.84 -1.30
N TYR A 142 18.90 4.00 -0.77
CA TYR A 142 18.67 2.56 -0.67
C TYR A 142 19.23 2.03 0.65
N ILE A 143 18.38 1.46 1.47
CA ILE A 143 18.77 0.77 2.69
C ILE A 143 19.20 -0.65 2.30
N LYS A 144 20.40 -1.07 2.68
CA LYS A 144 20.88 -2.44 2.43
C LYS A 144 20.00 -3.45 3.16
N ARG A 145 19.88 -4.66 2.62
CA ARG A 145 19.03 -5.72 3.20
C ARG A 145 19.46 -6.11 4.61
N MET A 146 20.75 -6.00 4.90
CA MET A 146 21.31 -6.29 6.23
C MET A 146 21.00 -5.20 7.26
N ASP A 147 20.78 -3.95 6.81
CA ASP A 147 20.56 -2.80 7.68
C ASP A 147 19.05 -2.53 7.92
N ILE A 148 18.16 -3.37 7.36
CA ILE A 148 16.73 -3.25 7.59
C ILE A 148 16.43 -3.75 9.01
N GLY A 149 15.93 -2.85 9.86
CA GLY A 149 15.47 -3.19 11.21
C GLY A 149 14.20 -4.02 11.16
N LEU A 150 14.33 -5.33 11.39
CA LEU A 150 13.19 -6.26 11.35
C LEU A 150 12.35 -6.23 12.63
N ASP A 151 12.94 -5.73 13.74
CA ASP A 151 12.31 -5.71 15.07
C ASP A 151 11.67 -4.35 15.42
N SER A 152 11.85 -3.34 14.57
CA SER A 152 11.26 -2.02 14.81
C SER A 152 9.75 -2.07 14.67
N GLY A 153 9.03 -1.81 15.77
CA GLY A 153 7.57 -1.79 15.81
C GLY A 153 6.90 -3.06 16.30
N HIS A 154 7.67 -4.09 16.68
CA HIS A 154 7.14 -5.25 17.37
C HIS A 154 7.04 -4.99 18.89
N SER A 155 5.85 -5.18 19.46
CA SER A 155 5.69 -5.40 20.89
C SER A 155 6.02 -6.87 21.18
N LEU A 156 7.01 -7.15 22.01
CA LEU A 156 7.42 -8.51 22.34
C LEU A 156 6.28 -9.29 23.03
N GLU A 157 5.49 -8.60 23.86
CA GLU A 157 4.33 -9.19 24.54
C GLU A 157 3.25 -9.64 23.55
N ASP A 158 2.92 -8.80 22.56
CA ASP A 158 1.95 -9.16 21.50
C ASP A 158 2.46 -10.28 20.61
N PHE A 159 3.77 -10.37 20.42
CA PHE A 159 4.39 -11.42 19.61
C PHE A 159 4.24 -12.81 20.24
N GLU A 160 4.54 -12.94 21.54
CA GLU A 160 4.43 -14.22 22.25
C GLU A 160 2.97 -14.68 22.37
N ALA A 161 2.06 -13.78 22.74
CA ALA A 161 0.62 -14.06 22.82
C ALA A 161 0.07 -14.56 21.46
N THR A 162 0.36 -13.83 20.39
CA THR A 162 -0.12 -14.19 19.04
C THR A 162 0.52 -15.48 18.52
N LYS A 163 1.77 -15.78 18.94
CA LYS A 163 2.43 -17.05 18.60
C LYS A 163 1.76 -18.23 19.27
N LEU A 164 1.37 -18.10 20.53
CA LEU A 164 0.62 -19.12 21.28
C LEU A 164 -0.75 -19.38 20.64
N GLU A 165 -1.52 -18.33 20.38
CA GLU A 165 -2.81 -18.43 19.69
C GLU A 165 -2.69 -19.13 18.33
N ARG A 166 -1.66 -18.80 17.57
CA ARG A 166 -1.41 -19.44 16.28
C ARG A 166 -1.11 -20.93 16.39
N ASP A 167 -0.36 -21.33 17.39
CA ASP A 167 0.02 -22.74 17.55
C ASP A 167 -1.18 -23.55 18.09
N GLU A 168 -2.04 -22.96 18.91
CA GLU A 168 -3.33 -23.53 19.30
C GLU A 168 -4.27 -23.67 18.09
N ASP A 169 -4.37 -22.64 17.27
CA ASP A 169 -5.15 -22.63 16.04
C ASP A 169 -4.69 -23.72 15.06
N LYS A 170 -3.37 -23.90 14.89
CA LYS A 170 -2.83 -24.97 14.05
C LYS A 170 -3.21 -26.35 14.57
N LYS A 171 -3.12 -26.56 15.88
CA LYS A 171 -3.55 -27.82 16.52
C LYS A 171 -5.04 -28.05 16.28
N TYR A 172 -5.88 -27.03 16.46
CA TYR A 172 -7.32 -27.12 16.22
C TYR A 172 -7.65 -27.44 14.77
N VAL A 173 -7.01 -26.76 13.80
CA VAL A 173 -7.23 -27.00 12.36
C VAL A 173 -6.72 -28.37 11.94
N SER A 174 -5.60 -28.85 12.53
CA SER A 174 -5.06 -30.19 12.22
C SER A 174 -5.99 -31.31 12.65
N SER A 175 -6.80 -31.10 13.69
CA SER A 175 -7.78 -32.06 14.17
C SER A 175 -9.07 -32.14 13.34
N LYS A 176 -9.30 -31.17 12.42
CA LYS A 176 -10.50 -31.08 11.59
C LYS A 176 -10.34 -31.80 10.25
N PRO A 177 -11.46 -32.27 9.62
CA PRO A 177 -11.45 -32.96 8.34
C PRO A 177 -10.92 -32.05 7.20
N LEU A 178 -10.49 -32.70 6.11
CA LEU A 178 -9.78 -32.05 4.99
C LEU A 178 -10.56 -30.87 4.37
N TYR A 179 -11.89 -30.99 4.24
CA TYR A 179 -12.75 -29.96 3.68
C TYR A 179 -12.69 -28.65 4.50
N TYR A 180 -12.62 -28.76 5.83
CA TYR A 180 -12.50 -27.60 6.73
C TYR A 180 -11.13 -26.91 6.59
N ARG A 181 -10.06 -27.68 6.37
CA ARG A 181 -8.72 -27.16 6.11
C ARG A 181 -8.66 -26.38 4.80
N ILE A 182 -9.32 -26.90 3.75
CA ILE A 182 -9.40 -26.21 2.45
C ILE A 182 -10.22 -24.93 2.57
N TYR A 183 -11.39 -24.97 3.24
CA TYR A 183 -12.21 -23.79 3.46
C TYR A 183 -11.42 -22.66 4.16
N ARG A 184 -10.71 -22.99 5.24
CA ARG A 184 -9.93 -22.03 6.01
C ARG A 184 -8.66 -21.55 5.27
N PHE A 185 -8.24 -22.22 4.22
CA PHE A 185 -7.14 -21.74 3.37
C PHE A 185 -7.58 -20.55 2.51
N PHE A 186 -8.87 -20.44 2.17
CA PHE A 186 -9.43 -19.38 1.35
C PHE A 186 -10.12 -18.27 2.18
N CYS A 187 -10.47 -18.53 3.42
CA CYS A 187 -11.02 -17.59 4.40
C CYS A 187 -10.04 -17.29 5.53
#